data_8dc46fa320080bc11e932d3705f4d5c7
#
_entry.id   8dc46fa320080bc11e932d3705f4d5c7
#
_cell.length_a   1.000
_cell.length_b   1.000
_cell.length_c   1.000
_cell.angle_alpha   90.00
_cell.angle_beta   90.00
_cell.angle_gamma   90.00
#
_symmetry.space_group_name_H-M   'P 1'
#
loop_
_entity.id
_entity.type
_entity.pdbx_description
1 polymer ?
#
loop_
_entity_poly.entity_id
_entity_poly.type
_entity_poly.pdbx_seq_one_letter_code
_entity_poly.pdbx_strand_id
1 'polypeptide(L)'
;MEYIVTEDHMTEFPDPILLKKGEKVIIGEESLEMPNWIFCTKLDGSNKGWVPKQIIKQENNYGNIIEDYSAKELNIDKETIVEGIKELNGWLWSKNINTNEIGWIPMEKVKKQKERL
;
A
#
# COMPACT_ATOMS: atom_id res chain seq x y z
N MET A 1 -2.07 -14.84 -8.88
CA MET A 1 -3.55 -14.89 -8.74
C MET A 1 -4.15 -13.65 -9.35
N GLU A 2 -5.03 -13.83 -10.31
CA GLU A 2 -5.70 -12.69 -10.94
C GLU A 2 -6.94 -12.26 -10.15
N TYR A 3 -7.18 -10.96 -10.17
CA TYR A 3 -8.34 -10.33 -9.56
C TYR A 3 -9.00 -9.42 -10.60
N ILE A 4 -10.32 -9.26 -10.47
CA ILE A 4 -11.06 -8.26 -11.25
C ILE A 4 -11.40 -7.09 -10.33
N VAL A 5 -11.20 -5.87 -10.82
CA VAL A 5 -11.58 -4.66 -10.10
C VAL A 5 -13.09 -4.50 -10.17
N THR A 6 -13.76 -4.42 -9.03
CA THR A 6 -15.22 -4.34 -8.94
C THR A 6 -15.73 -2.92 -8.76
N GLU A 7 -14.85 -1.99 -8.48
CA GLU A 7 -15.17 -0.58 -8.21
C GLU A 7 -14.00 0.28 -8.63
N ASP A 8 -14.25 1.42 -9.26
CA ASP A 8 -13.19 2.37 -9.61
C ASP A 8 -12.40 2.77 -8.37
N HIS A 9 -11.09 2.94 -8.53
CA HIS A 9 -10.25 3.45 -7.49
C HIS A 9 -9.34 4.56 -8.00
N MET A 10 -9.32 5.68 -7.30
CA MET A 10 -8.40 6.79 -7.54
C MET A 10 -7.74 7.17 -6.22
N THR A 11 -6.42 7.31 -6.25
CA THR A 11 -5.68 7.73 -5.08
C THR A 11 -6.03 9.17 -4.69
N GLU A 12 -6.08 9.41 -3.36
CA GLU A 12 -6.16 10.76 -2.81
C GLU A 12 -4.77 11.28 -2.42
N PHE A 13 -3.73 10.46 -2.62
CA PHE A 13 -2.36 10.76 -2.22
C PHE A 13 -1.45 10.73 -3.46
N PRO A 14 -1.38 11.85 -4.21
CA PRO A 14 -0.61 11.89 -5.46
C PRO A 14 0.92 11.82 -5.26
N ASP A 15 1.39 12.04 -4.04
CA ASP A 15 2.81 12.00 -3.69
C ASP A 15 3.05 10.95 -2.59
N PRO A 16 3.02 9.65 -2.93
CA PRO A 16 3.12 8.59 -1.93
C PRO A 16 4.51 8.52 -1.31
N ILE A 17 4.54 8.18 -0.01
CA ILE A 17 5.80 7.97 0.69
C ILE A 17 6.54 6.76 0.12
N LEU A 18 7.84 6.91 -0.10
CA LEU A 18 8.75 5.83 -0.53
C LEU A 18 9.80 5.64 0.55
N LEU A 19 9.95 4.42 1.02
CA LEU A 19 10.89 4.10 2.09
C LEU A 19 11.80 2.94 1.67
N LYS A 20 13.06 3.03 2.09
CA LYS A 20 14.04 1.97 1.87
C LYS A 20 14.31 1.22 3.16
N LYS A 21 14.62 -0.07 3.04
CA LYS A 21 15.08 -0.88 4.16
C LYS A 21 16.24 -0.18 4.88
N GLY A 22 16.15 -0.08 6.19
CA GLY A 22 17.14 0.61 7.03
C GLY A 22 16.87 2.09 7.23
N GLU A 23 15.92 2.66 6.53
CA GLU A 23 15.56 4.06 6.71
C GLU A 23 14.86 4.27 8.04
N LYS A 24 15.15 5.39 8.71
CA LYS A 24 14.51 5.78 9.97
C LYS A 24 13.40 6.81 9.70
N VAL A 25 12.28 6.64 10.37
CA VAL A 25 11.14 7.56 10.27
C VAL A 25 10.68 8.00 11.66
N ILE A 26 9.95 9.12 11.70
CA ILE A 26 9.28 9.59 12.91
C ILE A 26 7.93 8.89 12.98
N ILE A 27 7.64 8.24 14.11
CA ILE A 27 6.38 7.53 14.32
C ILE A 27 5.29 8.50 14.76
N GLY A 28 4.15 8.47 14.07
CA GLY A 28 2.94 9.17 14.47
C GLY A 28 1.90 8.21 15.04
N GLU A 29 0.64 8.52 14.81
CA GLU A 29 -0.48 7.75 15.35
C GLU A 29 -0.80 6.54 14.47
N GLU A 30 -1.30 5.48 15.12
CA GLU A 30 -1.90 4.36 14.41
C GLU A 30 -3.32 4.74 14.00
N SER A 31 -3.73 4.34 12.79
CA SER A 31 -5.06 4.62 12.28
C SER A 31 -6.13 3.94 13.14
N LEU A 32 -7.17 4.68 13.51
CA LEU A 32 -8.32 4.13 14.22
C LEU A 32 -9.26 3.37 13.29
N GLU A 33 -9.30 3.76 12.02
CA GLU A 33 -10.18 3.15 11.02
C GLU A 33 -9.55 1.95 10.33
N MET A 34 -8.23 1.98 10.15
CA MET A 34 -7.48 0.91 9.47
C MET A 34 -6.41 0.38 10.42
N PRO A 35 -6.69 -0.72 11.13
CA PRO A 35 -5.71 -1.30 12.06
C PRO A 35 -4.41 -1.66 11.36
N ASN A 36 -3.29 -1.52 12.09
CA ASN A 36 -1.95 -1.85 11.63
C ASN A 36 -1.36 -0.92 10.58
N TRP A 37 -1.91 0.28 10.45
CA TRP A 37 -1.34 1.37 9.66
C TRP A 37 -0.91 2.49 10.58
N ILE A 38 0.36 2.89 10.47
CA ILE A 38 0.96 3.95 11.30
C ILE A 38 1.36 5.12 10.41
N PHE A 39 0.97 6.32 10.82
CA PHE A 39 1.38 7.53 10.10
C PHE A 39 2.83 7.85 10.41
N CYS A 40 3.67 7.84 9.40
CA CYS A 40 5.11 8.06 9.54
C CYS A 40 5.54 9.29 8.75
N THR A 41 6.55 9.99 9.26
CA THR A 41 7.14 11.15 8.60
C THR A 41 8.63 10.87 8.38
N LYS A 42 9.13 11.17 7.18
CA LYS A 42 10.57 11.08 6.91
C LYS A 42 11.33 12.05 7.82
N LEU A 43 12.54 11.69 8.24
CA LEU A 43 13.33 12.50 9.16
C LEU A 43 13.55 13.92 8.67
N ASP A 44 13.73 14.11 7.35
CA ASP A 44 13.94 15.43 6.76
C ASP A 44 12.65 16.21 6.52
N GLY A 45 11.50 15.63 6.88
CA GLY A 45 10.19 16.26 6.69
C GLY A 45 9.70 16.29 5.24
N SER A 46 10.45 15.70 4.31
CA SER A 46 10.13 15.79 2.86
C SER A 46 8.84 15.10 2.48
N ASN A 47 8.44 14.06 3.21
CA ASN A 47 7.21 13.34 2.92
C ASN A 47 6.70 12.61 4.16
N LYS A 48 5.41 12.28 4.14
CA LYS A 48 4.72 11.57 5.21
C LYS A 48 3.61 10.71 4.62
N GLY A 49 3.23 9.66 5.32
CA GLY A 49 2.17 8.78 4.86
C GLY A 49 1.95 7.58 5.76
N TRP A 50 0.99 6.76 5.38
CA TRP A 50 0.63 5.55 6.11
C TRP A 50 1.56 4.41 5.75
N VAL A 51 2.09 3.73 6.77
CA VAL A 51 3.06 2.64 6.63
C VAL A 51 2.55 1.42 7.41
N PRO A 52 2.64 0.22 6.84
CA PRO A 52 2.22 -0.99 7.56
C PRO A 52 3.07 -1.20 8.82
N LYS A 53 2.41 -1.44 9.93
CA LYS A 53 3.08 -1.67 11.21
C LYS A 53 4.10 -2.81 11.14
N GLN A 54 3.81 -3.83 10.31
CA GLN A 54 4.63 -5.04 10.17
C GLN A 54 6.04 -4.77 9.65
N ILE A 55 6.26 -3.65 8.96
CA ILE A 55 7.59 -3.33 8.39
C ILE A 55 8.35 -2.29 9.20
N ILE A 56 7.84 -1.93 10.38
CA ILE A 56 8.44 -0.92 11.24
C ILE A 56 8.94 -1.59 12.52
N LYS A 57 10.23 -1.42 12.81
CA LYS A 57 10.77 -1.74 14.13
C LYS A 57 10.78 -0.46 14.95
N GLN A 58 9.84 -0.34 15.88
CA GLN A 58 9.64 0.88 16.64
C GLN A 58 10.61 0.98 17.80
N GLU A 59 11.23 2.14 17.96
CA GLU A 59 12.11 2.48 19.09
C GLU A 59 11.76 3.89 19.56
N ASN A 60 11.03 4.00 20.68
CA ASN A 60 10.53 5.28 21.20
C ASN A 60 9.65 6.00 20.14
N ASN A 61 10.03 7.21 19.76
CA ASN A 61 9.29 8.00 18.76
C ASN A 61 9.76 7.77 17.34
N TYR A 62 10.69 6.83 17.12
CA TYR A 62 11.26 6.53 15.81
C TYR A 62 10.98 5.10 15.41
N GLY A 63 11.02 4.86 14.12
CA GLY A 63 10.91 3.52 13.58
C GLY A 63 12.00 3.26 12.55
N ASN A 64 12.53 2.03 12.55
CA ASN A 64 13.44 1.58 11.50
C ASN A 64 12.66 0.71 10.53
N ILE A 65 12.77 1.02 9.25
CA ILE A 65 12.06 0.29 8.19
C ILE A 65 12.84 -0.99 7.88
N ILE A 66 12.14 -2.13 7.93
CA ILE A 66 12.78 -3.44 7.78
C ILE A 66 12.68 -4.02 6.37
N GLU A 67 11.90 -3.41 5.49
CA GLU A 67 11.86 -3.76 4.06
C GLU A 67 11.44 -2.55 3.23
N ASP A 68 11.81 -2.53 1.96
CA ASP A 68 11.43 -1.45 1.05
C ASP A 68 9.91 -1.34 0.96
N TYR A 69 9.39 -0.11 0.90
CA TYR A 69 7.96 0.15 0.86
C TYR A 69 7.62 1.34 -0.01
N SER A 70 6.52 1.22 -0.74
CA SER A 70 5.88 2.32 -1.46
C SER A 70 4.41 2.38 -1.07
N ALA A 71 3.92 3.57 -0.78
CA ALA A 71 2.50 3.80 -0.52
C ALA A 71 1.72 4.10 -1.81
N LYS A 72 2.32 3.91 -2.97
CA LYS A 72 1.68 4.18 -4.26
C LYS A 72 0.42 3.34 -4.43
N GLU A 73 -0.71 4.00 -4.73
CA GLU A 73 -1.97 3.35 -5.07
C GLU A 73 -2.17 3.36 -6.58
N LEU A 74 -2.82 2.32 -7.11
CA LEU A 74 -3.22 2.30 -8.51
C LEU A 74 -4.48 3.14 -8.72
N ASN A 75 -4.45 4.00 -9.73
CA ASN A 75 -5.69 4.56 -10.29
C ASN A 75 -6.18 3.57 -11.33
N ILE A 76 -7.36 3.02 -11.12
CA ILE A 76 -7.81 1.90 -11.93
C ILE A 76 -9.33 1.87 -12.06
N ASP A 77 -9.80 1.49 -13.24
CA ASP A 77 -11.22 1.42 -13.53
C ASP A 77 -11.80 0.06 -13.21
N LYS A 78 -13.07 0.06 -12.89
CA LYS A 78 -13.89 -1.14 -12.74
C LYS A 78 -13.71 -2.07 -13.96
N GLU A 79 -13.72 -3.37 -13.70
CA GLU A 79 -13.59 -4.43 -14.69
C GLU A 79 -12.17 -4.66 -15.24
N THR A 80 -11.19 -3.90 -14.79
CA THR A 80 -9.79 -4.15 -15.13
C THR A 80 -9.29 -5.38 -14.38
N ILE A 81 -8.45 -6.17 -15.03
CA ILE A 81 -7.81 -7.34 -14.43
C ILE A 81 -6.44 -6.92 -13.89
N VAL A 82 -6.16 -7.34 -12.67
CA VAL A 82 -4.86 -7.13 -12.04
C VAL A 82 -4.27 -8.45 -11.56
N GLU A 83 -2.94 -8.53 -11.56
CA GLU A 83 -2.22 -9.62 -10.92
C GLU A 83 -1.94 -9.25 -9.48
N GLY A 84 -2.50 -10.01 -8.55
CA GLY A 84 -2.26 -9.81 -7.11
C GLY A 84 -0.90 -10.36 -6.74
N ILE A 85 -0.07 -9.53 -6.13
CA ILE A 85 1.28 -9.90 -5.72
C ILE A 85 1.32 -10.21 -4.23
N LYS A 86 0.67 -9.38 -3.41
CA LYS A 86 0.74 -9.48 -1.96
C LYS A 86 -0.47 -8.77 -1.34
N GLU A 87 -1.06 -9.40 -0.36
CA GLU A 87 -2.12 -8.78 0.45
C GLU A 87 -1.56 -8.35 1.80
N LEU A 88 -1.90 -7.16 2.26
CA LEU A 88 -1.44 -6.65 3.55
C LEU A 88 -2.45 -5.66 4.12
N ASN A 89 -2.93 -5.92 5.35
CA ASN A 89 -3.82 -5.00 6.09
C ASN A 89 -5.03 -4.49 5.29
N GLY A 90 -5.64 -5.37 4.48
CA GLY A 90 -6.82 -5.01 3.69
C GLY A 90 -6.54 -4.38 2.34
N TRP A 91 -5.28 -4.36 1.92
CA TRP A 91 -4.86 -3.83 0.62
C TRP A 91 -4.13 -4.90 -0.18
N LEU A 92 -4.26 -4.82 -1.50
CA LEU A 92 -3.60 -5.71 -2.44
C LEU A 92 -2.53 -4.95 -3.22
N TRP A 93 -1.28 -5.37 -3.07
CA TRP A 93 -0.19 -4.91 -3.93
C TRP A 93 -0.34 -5.66 -5.25
N SER A 94 -0.58 -4.93 -6.32
CA SER A 94 -1.01 -5.54 -7.56
C SER A 94 -0.45 -4.84 -8.78
N LYS A 95 -0.53 -5.53 -9.91
CA LYS A 95 -0.05 -5.04 -11.20
C LYS A 95 -1.21 -5.04 -12.19
N ASN A 96 -1.43 -3.89 -12.82
CA ASN A 96 -2.36 -3.77 -13.93
C ASN A 96 -1.76 -4.53 -15.12
N ILE A 97 -2.41 -5.61 -15.56
CA ILE A 97 -1.87 -6.46 -16.64
C ILE A 97 -1.79 -5.75 -18.00
N ASN A 98 -2.57 -4.70 -18.19
CA ASN A 98 -2.59 -3.94 -19.44
C ASN A 98 -1.47 -2.91 -19.54
N THR A 99 -1.12 -2.26 -18.42
CA THR A 99 -0.17 -1.15 -18.37
C THR A 99 1.15 -1.50 -17.70
N ASN A 100 1.21 -2.62 -16.97
CA ASN A 100 2.32 -3.02 -16.11
C ASN A 100 2.55 -2.09 -14.91
N GLU A 101 1.65 -1.16 -14.66
CA GLU A 101 1.73 -0.29 -13.49
C GLU A 101 1.43 -1.08 -12.22
N ILE A 102 2.19 -0.81 -11.16
CA ILE A 102 2.09 -1.53 -9.88
C ILE A 102 1.67 -0.55 -8.78
N GLY A 103 0.80 -1.00 -7.89
CA GLY A 103 0.38 -0.20 -6.75
C GLY A 103 -0.67 -0.91 -5.90
N TRP A 104 -1.09 -0.24 -4.84
CA TRP A 104 -2.07 -0.76 -3.88
C TRP A 104 -3.49 -0.50 -4.33
N ILE A 105 -4.37 -1.49 -4.13
CA ILE A 105 -5.82 -1.38 -4.31
C ILE A 105 -6.49 -1.92 -3.05
N PRO A 106 -7.54 -1.26 -2.51
CA PRO A 106 -8.29 -1.83 -1.39
C PRO A 106 -8.88 -3.19 -1.74
N MET A 107 -8.77 -4.16 -0.84
CA MET A 107 -9.34 -5.50 -1.06
C MET A 107 -10.84 -5.47 -1.30
N GLU A 108 -11.55 -4.50 -0.74
CA GLU A 108 -12.99 -4.34 -0.94
C GLU A 108 -13.38 -3.97 -2.37
N LYS A 109 -12.41 -3.52 -3.18
CA LYS A 109 -12.63 -3.11 -4.58
C LYS A 109 -12.19 -4.14 -5.60
N VAL A 110 -11.79 -5.31 -5.16
CA VAL A 110 -11.36 -6.41 -6.04
C VAL A 110 -12.02 -7.71 -5.66
N LYS A 111 -12.07 -8.64 -6.60
CA LYS A 111 -12.60 -9.98 -6.42
C LYS A 111 -11.71 -10.96 -7.15
N LYS A 112 -11.41 -12.09 -6.52
CA LYS A 112 -10.64 -13.15 -7.19
C LYS A 112 -11.37 -13.59 -8.46
N GLN A 113 -10.62 -13.66 -9.54
CA GLN A 113 -11.14 -14.17 -10.79
C GLN A 113 -11.03 -15.70 -10.77
N LYS A 114 -12.16 -16.37 -11.06
CA LYS A 114 -12.16 -17.82 -11.12
C LYS A 114 -11.38 -18.29 -12.33
N GLU A 115 -10.54 -19.30 -12.12
CA GLU A 115 -9.88 -19.97 -13.23
C GLU A 115 -10.93 -20.67 -14.09
N ARG A 116 -10.73 -20.60 -15.39
CA ARG A 116 -11.50 -21.40 -16.33
C ARG A 116 -10.89 -22.79 -16.41
N LEU A 117 -11.69 -23.77 -16.21
CA LEU A 117 -11.29 -25.16 -16.40
C LEU A 117 -11.45 -25.55 -17.87
#